data_4062aea6ec92cbf2dee2d2147eb94e33
#
_entry.id   4062aea6ec92cbf2dee2d2147eb94e33
#
_cell.length_a   1.000
_cell.length_b   1.000
_cell.length_c   1.000
_cell.angle_alpha   90.00
_cell.angle_beta   90.00
_cell.angle_gamma   90.00
#
_symmetry.space_group_name_H-M   'P 1'
#
loop_
_entity.id
_entity.type
_entity.pdbx_description
1 polymer ?
#
loop_
_entity_poly.entity_id
_entity_poly.type
_entity_poly.pdbx_seq_one_letter_code
_entity_poly.pdbx_strand_id
1 'polypeptide(L)'
;MEEMRLKLKAVDARTIDFTPYGKLFNLRAEGEGLCYSCAADYTGSCTAAPVIDTLGSLGYTKSAGLPFTAEQMERHGHTQEAQMPESQPIVFLVAPATDAPRPNAKDVKAVIIPKGYVAVLDRGVWHSASHGLYTESYYYWLANVYEGEPTEWQPIDGGPITVEE
;
A
#
# COMPACT_ATOMS: atom_id res chain seq x y z
N MET A 1 19.63 -26.12 9.14
CA MET A 1 20.01 -24.98 8.27
C MET A 1 19.07 -23.84 8.61
N GLU A 2 19.60 -22.74 9.07
CA GLU A 2 18.82 -21.53 9.26
C GLU A 2 18.41 -21.05 7.86
N GLU A 3 17.13 -21.07 7.59
CA GLU A 3 16.58 -20.54 6.33
C GLU A 3 16.98 -19.08 6.25
N MET A 4 17.80 -18.70 5.26
CA MET A 4 18.24 -17.31 5.09
C MET A 4 17.02 -16.46 4.74
N ARG A 5 16.41 -15.87 5.78
CA ARG A 5 15.30 -14.92 5.60
C ARG A 5 15.85 -13.63 5.00
N LEU A 6 15.27 -13.23 3.90
CA LEU A 6 15.59 -11.93 3.31
C LEU A 6 15.10 -10.82 4.25
N LYS A 7 15.98 -9.90 4.59
CA LYS A 7 15.66 -8.73 5.40
C LYS A 7 15.66 -7.49 4.51
N LEU A 8 14.59 -6.70 4.60
CA LEU A 8 14.47 -5.44 3.92
C LEU A 8 14.31 -4.31 4.94
N LYS A 9 14.97 -3.20 4.65
CA LYS A 9 14.73 -1.94 5.33
C LYS A 9 13.65 -1.17 4.57
N ALA A 10 12.66 -0.65 5.30
CA ALA A 10 11.62 0.17 4.70
C ALA A 10 12.17 1.54 4.27
N VAL A 11 11.77 2.00 3.09
CA VAL A 11 12.14 3.30 2.53
C VAL A 11 10.92 4.19 2.38
N ASP A 12 11.09 5.48 2.63
CA ASP A 12 10.03 6.46 2.43
C ASP A 12 9.61 6.48 0.95
N ALA A 13 8.33 6.23 0.68
CA ALA A 13 7.79 6.17 -0.67
C ALA A 13 7.99 7.46 -1.46
N ARG A 14 8.15 8.61 -0.78
CA ARG A 14 8.44 9.90 -1.43
C ARG A 14 9.83 9.97 -2.03
N THR A 15 10.74 9.10 -1.63
CA THR A 15 12.15 9.08 -2.07
C THR A 15 12.42 8.16 -3.24
N ILE A 16 11.42 7.44 -3.72
CA ILE A 16 11.52 6.50 -4.83
C ILE A 16 10.56 6.88 -5.95
N ASP A 17 10.79 6.34 -7.14
CA ASP A 17 9.81 6.36 -8.21
C ASP A 17 8.68 5.36 -7.88
N PHE A 18 7.48 5.87 -7.62
CA PHE A 18 6.32 5.04 -7.28
C PHE A 18 5.52 4.60 -8.51
N THR A 19 5.82 5.11 -9.70
CA THR A 19 5.07 4.80 -10.93
C THR A 19 4.99 3.32 -11.29
N PRO A 20 5.99 2.46 -10.97
CA PRO A 20 5.84 1.01 -11.20
C PRO A 20 4.74 0.35 -10.37
N TYR A 21 4.27 1.01 -9.32
CA TYR A 21 3.27 0.47 -8.39
C TYR A 21 1.92 1.16 -8.50
N GLY A 22 1.88 2.40 -9.00
CA GLY A 22 0.67 3.20 -9.09
C GLY A 22 0.93 4.68 -8.84
N LYS A 23 0.12 5.29 -7.99
CA LYS A 23 0.19 6.71 -7.65
C LYS A 23 0.41 6.91 -6.16
N LEU A 24 1.21 7.92 -5.83
CA LEU A 24 1.39 8.42 -4.47
C LEU A 24 1.12 9.92 -4.48
N PHE A 25 0.24 10.40 -3.60
CA PHE A 25 -0.02 11.83 -3.49
C PHE A 25 -0.28 12.25 -2.05
N ASN A 26 0.02 13.51 -1.77
CA ASN A 26 -0.26 14.12 -0.46
C ASN A 26 -1.65 14.75 -0.49
N LEU A 27 -2.61 14.14 0.17
CA LEU A 27 -3.99 14.65 0.22
C LEU A 27 -4.10 15.97 1.00
N ARG A 28 -3.12 16.31 1.82
CA ARG A 28 -3.11 17.52 2.65
C ARG A 28 -2.43 18.73 2.00
N ALA A 29 -1.81 18.55 0.85
CA ALA A 29 -1.14 19.62 0.13
C ALA A 29 -2.01 20.18 -1.00
N GLU A 30 -1.77 21.43 -1.35
CA GLU A 30 -2.22 21.97 -2.62
C GLU A 30 -1.35 21.39 -3.73
N GLY A 31 -1.95 20.95 -4.84
CA GLY A 31 -1.19 20.38 -5.93
C GLY A 31 -2.04 19.91 -7.09
N GLU A 32 -1.36 19.45 -8.11
CA GLU A 32 -2.00 18.86 -9.28
C GLU A 32 -2.81 17.60 -8.89
N GLY A 33 -4.01 17.50 -9.45
CA GLY A 33 -4.91 16.37 -9.17
C GLY A 33 -5.70 16.47 -7.86
N LEU A 34 -5.60 17.59 -7.15
CA LEU A 34 -6.35 17.88 -5.92
C LEU A 34 -7.21 19.12 -6.08
N CYS A 35 -8.37 19.11 -5.41
CA CYS A 35 -9.24 20.27 -5.22
C CYS A 35 -9.14 20.72 -3.77
N TYR A 36 -8.72 21.95 -3.57
CA TYR A 36 -8.57 22.55 -2.25
C TYR A 36 -9.74 23.47 -1.94
N SER A 37 -10.18 23.48 -0.70
CA SER A 37 -11.18 24.41 -0.18
C SER A 37 -10.81 24.88 1.21
N CYS A 38 -11.18 26.13 1.54
CA CYS A 38 -11.00 26.64 2.90
C CYS A 38 -12.07 27.67 3.25
N ALA A 39 -12.27 27.83 4.55
CA ALA A 39 -13.05 28.89 5.17
C ALA A 39 -12.31 29.37 6.41
N ALA A 40 -12.95 30.22 7.22
CA ALA A 40 -12.31 30.79 8.41
C ALA A 40 -11.93 29.74 9.46
N ASP A 41 -12.62 28.61 9.48
CA ASP A 41 -12.53 27.58 10.50
C ASP A 41 -12.12 26.19 9.98
N TYR A 42 -11.89 26.05 8.67
CA TYR A 42 -11.42 24.79 8.10
C TYR A 42 -10.58 24.95 6.85
N THR A 43 -9.79 23.95 6.58
CA THR A 43 -9.18 23.67 5.28
C THR A 43 -9.54 22.26 4.85
N GLY A 44 -9.74 22.05 3.56
CA GLY A 44 -10.07 20.73 3.02
C GLY A 44 -9.46 20.51 1.65
N SER A 45 -9.27 19.28 1.32
CA SER A 45 -8.78 18.85 0.01
C SER A 45 -9.47 17.54 -0.39
N CYS A 46 -9.68 17.36 -1.66
CA CYS A 46 -10.14 16.09 -2.22
C CYS A 46 -9.44 15.82 -3.55
N THR A 47 -9.46 14.57 -4.00
CA THR A 47 -8.98 14.25 -5.33
C THR A 47 -9.88 14.86 -6.39
N ALA A 48 -9.29 15.45 -7.44
CA ALA A 48 -10.03 16.07 -8.55
C ALA A 48 -10.77 15.03 -9.42
N ALA A 49 -10.31 13.78 -9.40
CA ALA A 49 -10.93 12.63 -10.02
C ALA A 49 -11.17 11.53 -8.98
N PRO A 50 -12.01 10.53 -9.25
CA PRO A 50 -12.11 9.37 -8.37
C PRO A 50 -10.74 8.76 -8.09
N VAL A 51 -10.49 8.41 -6.82
CA VAL A 51 -9.18 7.89 -6.38
C VAL A 51 -8.87 6.52 -6.98
N ILE A 52 -9.90 5.72 -7.23
CA ILE A 52 -9.87 4.48 -8.03
C ILE A 52 -10.88 4.57 -9.16
N ASP A 53 -10.72 3.76 -10.20
CA ASP A 53 -11.54 3.82 -11.42
C ASP A 53 -12.73 2.84 -11.43
N THR A 54 -13.05 2.24 -10.29
CA THR A 54 -14.21 1.37 -10.07
C THR A 54 -15.07 1.92 -8.94
N LEU A 55 -16.26 1.36 -8.74
CA LEU A 55 -16.94 1.48 -7.44
C LEU A 55 -16.04 0.88 -6.37
N GLY A 56 -16.08 1.43 -5.17
CA GLY A 56 -15.21 1.00 -4.09
C GLY A 56 -15.95 0.77 -2.78
N SER A 57 -15.50 -0.26 -2.07
CA SER A 57 -15.81 -0.47 -0.67
C SER A 57 -14.74 0.20 0.17
N LEU A 58 -15.14 0.90 1.21
CA LEU A 58 -14.22 1.45 2.21
C LEU A 58 -14.05 0.44 3.34
N GLY A 59 -12.81 0.04 3.56
CA GLY A 59 -12.47 -0.89 4.63
C GLY A 59 -11.40 -0.33 5.57
N TYR A 60 -11.20 -1.00 6.68
CA TYR A 60 -10.06 -0.80 7.54
C TYR A 60 -9.41 -2.12 7.88
N THR A 61 -8.12 -2.08 8.14
CA THR A 61 -7.36 -3.21 8.66
C THR A 61 -6.51 -2.76 9.83
N LYS A 62 -6.39 -3.62 10.83
CA LYS A 62 -5.54 -3.42 12.00
C LYS A 62 -4.37 -4.39 11.91
N SER A 63 -3.16 -3.92 12.06
CA SER A 63 -1.96 -4.74 12.00
C SER A 63 -0.95 -4.34 13.06
N ALA A 64 -0.11 -5.29 13.46
CA ALA A 64 1.02 -5.03 14.34
C ALA A 64 2.00 -4.04 13.70
N GLY A 65 2.87 -3.43 14.51
CA GLY A 65 3.98 -2.62 14.06
C GLY A 65 5.16 -3.45 13.53
N LEU A 66 6.23 -2.74 13.15
CA LEU A 66 7.50 -3.38 12.80
C LEU A 66 8.16 -4.05 14.02
N PRO A 67 8.93 -5.11 13.84
CA PRO A 67 9.18 -5.83 12.59
C PRO A 67 8.01 -6.73 12.21
N PHE A 68 7.87 -7.04 10.92
CA PHE A 68 6.93 -8.08 10.48
C PHE A 68 7.60 -8.99 9.43
N THR A 69 7.08 -10.20 9.31
CA THR A 69 7.52 -11.16 8.29
C THR A 69 6.34 -11.52 7.39
N ALA A 70 6.53 -11.38 6.10
CA ALA A 70 5.56 -11.78 5.09
C ALA A 70 6.01 -13.06 4.37
N GLU A 71 5.14 -14.05 4.34
CA GLU A 71 5.35 -15.30 3.60
C GLU A 71 4.69 -15.25 2.23
N GLN A 72 3.70 -14.39 2.06
CA GLN A 72 2.89 -14.25 0.85
C GLN A 72 2.50 -12.80 0.60
N MET A 73 2.13 -12.52 -0.63
CA MET A 73 1.57 -11.24 -1.06
C MET A 73 0.31 -11.49 -1.88
N GLU A 74 -0.56 -10.49 -1.93
CA GLU A 74 -1.77 -10.52 -2.76
C GLU A 74 -1.66 -9.56 -3.93
N ARG A 75 -2.47 -9.78 -4.94
CA ARG A 75 -2.74 -8.84 -6.04
C ARG A 75 -4.22 -8.88 -6.40
N HIS A 76 -4.69 -7.80 -7.01
CA HIS A 76 -6.05 -7.68 -7.51
C HIS A 76 -6.01 -7.38 -9.01
N GLY A 77 -6.60 -8.27 -9.82
CA GLY A 77 -6.66 -8.08 -11.28
C GLY A 77 -7.83 -7.20 -11.73
N HIS A 78 -8.84 -7.00 -10.88
CA HIS A 78 -10.10 -6.35 -11.23
C HIS A 78 -10.26 -4.94 -10.65
N THR A 79 -9.38 -4.53 -9.74
CA THR A 79 -9.47 -3.24 -9.05
C THR A 79 -8.09 -2.67 -8.72
N GLN A 80 -8.03 -1.36 -8.68
CA GLN A 80 -6.98 -0.66 -7.94
C GLN A 80 -7.30 -0.74 -6.44
N GLU A 81 -6.32 -0.52 -5.60
CA GLU A 81 -6.49 -0.36 -4.16
C GLU A 81 -5.80 0.91 -3.67
N ALA A 82 -6.56 1.77 -3.03
CA ALA A 82 -6.01 2.92 -2.32
C ALA A 82 -5.82 2.58 -0.85
N GLN A 83 -4.66 2.93 -0.28
CA GLN A 83 -4.34 2.75 1.14
C GLN A 83 -4.01 4.09 1.80
N MET A 84 -4.56 4.30 2.98
CA MET A 84 -4.49 5.56 3.71
C MET A 84 -4.12 5.30 5.17
N PRO A 85 -2.96 5.82 5.65
CA PRO A 85 -2.62 5.76 7.05
C PRO A 85 -3.64 6.48 7.92
N GLU A 86 -3.98 5.92 9.07
CA GLU A 86 -4.86 6.55 10.05
C GLU A 86 -4.06 7.46 11.00
N SER A 87 -3.36 6.92 11.99
CA SER A 87 -2.72 7.69 13.07
C SER A 87 -1.20 7.79 13.00
N GLN A 88 -0.56 6.93 12.23
CA GLN A 88 0.88 6.88 12.02
C GLN A 88 1.21 6.42 10.60
N PRO A 89 2.45 6.62 10.13
CA PRO A 89 2.86 6.05 8.85
C PRO A 89 2.66 4.53 8.83
N ILE A 90 2.33 4.01 7.66
CA ILE A 90 2.21 2.57 7.43
C ILE A 90 3.34 2.06 6.54
N VAL A 91 3.66 0.79 6.69
CA VAL A 91 4.70 0.10 5.93
C VAL A 91 4.11 -1.15 5.30
N PHE A 92 4.37 -1.37 4.02
CA PHE A 92 4.00 -2.60 3.34
C PHE A 92 5.03 -3.01 2.29
N LEU A 93 4.99 -4.28 1.91
CA LEU A 93 5.75 -4.80 0.79
C LEU A 93 5.00 -4.54 -0.51
N VAL A 94 5.73 -4.19 -1.56
CA VAL A 94 5.18 -3.95 -2.89
C VAL A 94 6.12 -4.47 -3.97
N ALA A 95 5.56 -5.02 -5.04
CA ALA A 95 6.29 -5.42 -6.23
C ALA A 95 5.48 -5.09 -7.49
N PRO A 96 6.13 -4.76 -8.61
CA PRO A 96 5.45 -4.45 -9.86
C PRO A 96 4.57 -5.59 -10.35
N ALA A 97 3.50 -5.25 -11.09
CA ALA A 97 2.70 -6.24 -11.78
C ALA A 97 3.55 -6.99 -12.82
N THR A 98 3.43 -8.30 -12.84
CA THR A 98 4.09 -9.20 -13.80
C THR A 98 3.14 -10.30 -14.23
N ASP A 99 3.47 -11.01 -15.31
CA ASP A 99 2.73 -12.20 -15.75
C ASP A 99 3.07 -13.45 -14.91
N ALA A 100 4.08 -13.35 -14.03
CA ALA A 100 4.46 -14.46 -13.17
C ALA A 100 3.33 -14.83 -12.19
N PRO A 101 3.15 -16.13 -11.89
CA PRO A 101 2.12 -16.58 -10.97
C PRO A 101 2.40 -16.25 -9.50
N ARG A 102 3.62 -15.82 -9.17
CA ARG A 102 4.07 -15.49 -7.81
C ARG A 102 4.96 -14.26 -7.81
N PRO A 103 4.93 -13.49 -6.72
CA PRO A 103 5.90 -12.41 -6.54
C PRO A 103 7.30 -12.98 -6.29
N ASN A 104 8.34 -12.29 -6.77
CA ASN A 104 9.73 -12.68 -6.54
C ASN A 104 10.36 -11.68 -5.56
N ALA A 105 11.00 -12.20 -4.51
CA ALA A 105 11.61 -11.42 -3.46
C ALA A 105 12.62 -10.37 -3.97
N LYS A 106 13.30 -10.64 -5.09
CA LYS A 106 14.26 -9.70 -5.71
C LYS A 106 13.60 -8.41 -6.23
N ASP A 107 12.30 -8.46 -6.53
CA ASP A 107 11.54 -7.34 -7.07
C ASP A 107 10.73 -6.60 -5.99
N VAL A 108 10.75 -7.11 -4.75
CA VAL A 108 9.98 -6.57 -3.63
C VAL A 108 10.74 -5.42 -2.96
N LYS A 109 10.01 -4.35 -2.67
CA LYS A 109 10.45 -3.26 -1.79
C LYS A 109 9.53 -3.13 -0.59
N ALA A 110 10.09 -2.70 0.53
CA ALA A 110 9.33 -2.26 1.68
C ALA A 110 9.21 -0.73 1.63
N VAL A 111 8.00 -0.20 1.64
CA VAL A 111 7.75 1.24 1.50
C VAL A 111 6.99 1.79 2.69
N ILE A 112 7.33 3.02 3.08
CA ILE A 112 6.65 3.78 4.12
C ILE A 112 5.75 4.79 3.45
N ILE A 113 4.45 4.76 3.78
CA ILE A 113 3.49 5.77 3.37
C ILE A 113 3.27 6.73 4.53
N PRO A 114 3.69 8.00 4.41
CA PRO A 114 3.51 8.99 5.47
C PRO A 114 2.03 9.29 5.74
N LYS A 115 1.74 9.74 6.95
CA LYS A 115 0.41 10.29 7.28
C LYS A 115 0.02 11.41 6.32
N GLY A 116 -1.23 11.40 5.88
CA GLY A 116 -1.75 12.39 4.93
C GLY A 116 -1.53 12.03 3.46
N TYR A 117 -0.69 11.03 3.20
CA TYR A 117 -0.50 10.48 1.86
C TYR A 117 -1.49 9.36 1.57
N VAL A 118 -1.77 9.20 0.29
CA VAL A 118 -2.56 8.09 -0.24
C VAL A 118 -1.71 7.36 -1.28
N ALA A 119 -1.58 6.05 -1.10
CA ALA A 119 -0.97 5.17 -2.08
C ALA A 119 -2.08 4.46 -2.85
N VAL A 120 -2.13 4.64 -4.16
CA VAL A 120 -3.07 3.95 -5.04
C VAL A 120 -2.30 2.91 -5.84
N LEU A 121 -2.52 1.65 -5.54
CA LEU A 121 -1.86 0.54 -6.22
C LEU A 121 -2.62 0.17 -7.49
N ASP A 122 -1.90 0.01 -8.58
CA ASP A 122 -2.46 -0.41 -9.85
C ASP A 122 -2.88 -1.89 -9.83
N ARG A 123 -3.77 -2.27 -10.74
CA ARG A 123 -4.15 -3.67 -10.93
C ARG A 123 -2.93 -4.55 -11.14
N GLY A 124 -2.94 -5.71 -10.52
CA GLY A 124 -1.88 -6.70 -10.64
C GLY A 124 -0.62 -6.43 -9.84
N VAL A 125 -0.51 -5.28 -9.18
CA VAL A 125 0.62 -4.96 -8.28
C VAL A 125 0.54 -5.83 -7.04
N TRP A 126 1.63 -6.53 -6.77
CA TRP A 126 1.75 -7.35 -5.57
C TRP A 126 1.94 -6.48 -4.33
N HIS A 127 1.23 -6.78 -3.26
CA HIS A 127 1.39 -6.09 -1.99
C HIS A 127 1.05 -7.00 -0.80
N SER A 128 1.64 -6.67 0.34
CA SER A 128 1.29 -7.26 1.63
C SER A 128 0.21 -6.42 2.33
N ALA A 129 -0.31 -6.92 3.45
CA ALA A 129 -1.00 -6.06 4.40
C ALA A 129 -0.04 -4.96 4.88
N SER A 130 -0.60 -3.79 5.21
CA SER A 130 0.18 -2.69 5.79
C SER A 130 0.31 -2.85 7.30
N HIS A 131 1.44 -2.41 7.83
CA HIS A 131 1.78 -2.44 9.25
C HIS A 131 2.09 -1.04 9.75
N GLY A 132 1.91 -0.78 11.03
CA GLY A 132 2.34 0.48 11.63
C GLY A 132 3.86 0.61 11.62
N LEU A 133 4.38 1.81 11.34
CA LEU A 133 5.82 2.05 11.36
C LEU A 133 6.40 1.89 12.78
N TYR A 134 5.67 2.37 13.79
CA TYR A 134 6.15 2.40 15.17
C TYR A 134 5.51 1.35 16.08
N THR A 135 4.21 1.13 15.92
CA THR A 135 3.42 0.24 16.76
C THR A 135 2.22 -0.29 15.99
N GLU A 136 1.38 -1.09 16.63
CA GLU A 136 0.10 -1.51 16.07
C GLU A 136 -0.67 -0.30 15.53
N SER A 137 -1.23 -0.43 14.33
CA SER A 137 -1.94 0.66 13.66
C SER A 137 -3.10 0.16 12.85
N TYR A 138 -4.01 1.09 12.58
CA TYR A 138 -5.07 0.94 11.61
C TYR A 138 -4.70 1.64 10.32
N TYR A 139 -5.20 1.13 9.21
CA TYR A 139 -5.21 1.85 7.96
C TYR A 139 -6.53 1.63 7.24
N TYR A 140 -6.93 2.63 6.47
CA TYR A 140 -8.11 2.54 5.62
C TYR A 140 -7.70 2.15 4.21
N TRP A 141 -8.57 1.43 3.54
CA TRP A 141 -8.39 1.08 2.14
C TRP A 141 -9.69 1.23 1.37
N LEU A 142 -9.56 1.47 0.07
CA LEU A 142 -10.65 1.60 -0.87
C LEU A 142 -10.35 0.70 -2.06
N ALA A 143 -11.21 -0.27 -2.33
CA ALA A 143 -11.10 -1.18 -3.46
C ALA A 143 -12.48 -1.70 -3.86
N ASN A 144 -12.63 -2.17 -5.07
CA ASN A 144 -13.85 -2.86 -5.46
C ASN A 144 -13.85 -4.27 -4.85
N VAL A 145 -14.67 -4.45 -3.83
CA VAL A 145 -14.87 -5.77 -3.18
C VAL A 145 -16.26 -6.24 -3.52
N TYR A 146 -16.35 -7.36 -4.20
CA TYR A 146 -17.62 -8.02 -4.46
C TYR A 146 -17.52 -9.53 -4.24
N GLU A 147 -18.67 -10.09 -3.90
CA GLU A 147 -18.77 -11.52 -3.60
C GLU A 147 -18.43 -12.36 -4.84
N GLY A 148 -17.59 -13.36 -4.65
CA GLY A 148 -17.24 -14.34 -5.70
C GLY A 148 -15.93 -14.09 -6.43
N GLU A 149 -15.22 -12.96 -6.17
CA GLU A 149 -13.88 -12.78 -6.72
C GLU A 149 -12.82 -13.00 -5.63
N PRO A 150 -12.03 -14.08 -5.72
CA PRO A 150 -11.05 -14.40 -4.71
C PRO A 150 -9.88 -13.43 -4.76
N THR A 151 -9.40 -13.01 -3.60
CA THR A 151 -8.09 -12.37 -3.45
C THR A 151 -7.02 -13.38 -3.81
N GLU A 152 -6.09 -12.97 -4.66
CA GLU A 152 -5.01 -13.85 -5.11
C GLU A 152 -3.79 -13.71 -4.21
N TRP A 153 -3.75 -14.48 -3.14
CA TRP A 153 -2.59 -14.61 -2.26
C TRP A 153 -1.64 -15.68 -2.78
N GLN A 154 -0.35 -15.34 -2.91
CA GLN A 154 0.68 -16.27 -3.38
C GLN A 154 1.93 -16.19 -2.53
N PRO A 155 2.61 -17.35 -2.30
CA PRO A 155 3.92 -17.37 -1.65
C PRO A 155 4.94 -16.52 -2.41
N ILE A 156 5.87 -15.94 -1.68
CA ILE A 156 6.96 -15.14 -2.25
C ILE A 156 8.10 -16.08 -2.65
N ASP A 157 8.40 -16.16 -3.94
CA ASP A 157 9.55 -16.93 -4.41
C ASP A 157 10.85 -16.25 -3.91
N GLY A 158 11.66 -17.02 -3.16
CA GLY A 158 12.84 -16.50 -2.47
C GLY A 158 12.56 -15.83 -1.13
N GLY A 159 11.31 -15.91 -0.64
CA GLY A 159 10.94 -15.47 0.70
C GLY A 159 11.14 -16.55 1.77
N PRO A 160 10.65 -16.30 3.02
CA PRO A 160 9.91 -15.12 3.47
C PRO A 160 10.77 -13.85 3.55
N ILE A 161 10.08 -12.71 3.63
CA ILE A 161 10.72 -11.39 3.78
C ILE A 161 10.39 -10.81 5.14
N THR A 162 11.41 -10.41 5.89
CA THR A 162 11.27 -9.67 7.14
C THR A 162 11.57 -8.19 6.90
N VAL A 163 10.68 -7.33 7.38
CA VAL A 163 10.87 -5.88 7.35
C VAL A 163 11.25 -5.40 8.73
N GLU A 164 12.35 -4.67 8.80
CA GLU A 164 12.88 -4.06 10.03
C GLU A 164 12.97 -2.53 9.84
N GLU A 165 13.16 -1.80 10.94
CA GLU A 165 13.42 -0.34 10.92
C GLU A 165 14.70 0.00 10.15
#